data_14bbac3413f34abebd3ec699ed12c9cb
#
_entry.id   14bbac3413f34abebd3ec699ed12c9cb
#
_cell.length_a   1.000
_cell.length_b   1.000
_cell.length_c   1.000
_cell.angle_alpha   90.00
_cell.angle_beta   90.00
_cell.angle_gamma   90.00
#
_symmetry.space_group_name_H-M   'P 1'
#
loop_
_entity.id
_entity.type
_entity.pdbx_description
1 polymer ?
#
loop_
_entity_poly.entity_id
_entity_poly.type
_entity_poly.pdbx_seq_one_letter_code
_entity_poly.pdbx_strand_id
1 'polypeptide(L)'
;MKYCKDCEPAQEVHWVAYMSVVFDYIGQPLFNFMELLFKSTAEAISNDLSVPFMKTMVFLKLAHFSDEPDGKDSLRTKCFWEEAKKRKIKMREFKMGIIRDSFIAEYKGKVINFDGLPRPDGGESDALKWMDNKGIMKKKFIKEGLPVARGGTAFTKRKALGIFDGVDKPVITKPNLGSRSRHTTIHINAPKDLITGFKKAKKLSPLVVIEEQLNGRLYRGTVVGGKFAGMVRRDQPSVFGDGVRTLKELFDKENERSERNGPIFHKIAYDKEAERELNRQNIKMEDIPEKGREITFSQKTSRGVGGTTTEVTDSVHPENIKMLEKLGAYLKDPLVGVDLIMEDASRPWQEQRHSGIIECNSLPFIDLHHYVMFGKSNNVAGKLWDLVMPESKME
;
A
#
# COMPACT_ATOMS: atom_id res chain seq x y z
N MET A 1 23.10 13.59 -3.61
CA MET A 1 22.56 12.32 -3.09
C MET A 1 23.15 11.18 -3.90
N LYS A 2 23.69 10.13 -3.25
CA LYS A 2 24.27 9.01 -4.00
C LYS A 2 23.12 8.11 -4.49
N TYR A 3 23.01 7.89 -5.79
CA TYR A 3 21.95 7.08 -6.40
C TYR A 3 21.93 5.67 -5.82
N CYS A 4 20.73 5.17 -5.47
CA CYS A 4 20.52 3.82 -4.97
C CYS A 4 19.46 3.09 -5.80
N LYS A 5 19.85 2.00 -6.46
CA LYS A 5 18.95 1.15 -7.25
C LYS A 5 17.81 0.54 -6.41
N ASP A 6 18.08 0.27 -5.14
CA ASP A 6 17.12 -0.38 -4.24
C ASP A 6 16.05 0.59 -3.69
N CYS A 7 16.23 1.91 -3.93
CA CYS A 7 15.29 2.96 -3.56
C CYS A 7 14.39 3.41 -4.73
N GLU A 8 14.62 2.93 -5.95
CA GLU A 8 13.79 3.33 -7.11
C GLU A 8 12.29 3.03 -6.91
N PRO A 9 11.41 3.91 -7.43
CA PRO A 9 11.70 5.16 -8.14
C PRO A 9 11.97 6.36 -7.23
N ALA A 10 11.71 6.26 -5.92
CA ALA A 10 11.85 7.36 -4.97
C ALA A 10 13.16 7.22 -4.19
N GLN A 11 14.15 8.04 -4.57
CA GLN A 11 15.46 8.05 -3.91
C GLN A 11 15.37 8.59 -2.47
N GLU A 12 16.05 7.93 -1.55
CA GLU A 12 16.16 8.35 -0.15
C GLU A 12 17.61 8.49 0.30
N VAL A 13 17.83 9.41 1.23
CA VAL A 13 19.11 9.52 1.94
C VAL A 13 19.10 8.48 3.07
N HIS A 14 19.80 7.36 2.87
CA HIS A 14 19.73 6.18 3.74
C HIS A 14 19.97 6.49 5.22
N TRP A 15 20.95 7.36 5.54
CA TRP A 15 21.23 7.69 6.93
C TRP A 15 20.10 8.50 7.57
N VAL A 16 19.41 9.36 6.81
CA VAL A 16 18.23 10.11 7.28
C VAL A 16 17.09 9.14 7.55
N ALA A 17 16.78 8.26 6.59
CA ALA A 17 15.76 7.22 6.75
C ALA A 17 16.08 6.29 7.95
N TYR A 18 17.34 5.88 8.10
CA TYR A 18 17.78 5.05 9.23
C TYR A 18 17.62 5.78 10.56
N MET A 19 18.04 7.04 10.64
CA MET A 19 17.92 7.85 11.86
C MET A 19 16.46 8.13 12.22
N SER A 20 15.61 8.43 11.23
CA SER A 20 14.16 8.56 11.45
C SER A 20 13.60 7.28 12.12
N VAL A 21 13.92 6.11 11.58
CA VAL A 21 13.51 4.83 12.18
C VAL A 21 14.06 4.62 13.59
N VAL A 22 15.31 5.02 13.85
CA VAL A 22 15.89 4.96 15.23
C VAL A 22 15.15 5.90 16.17
N PHE A 23 14.84 7.12 15.72
CA PHE A 23 14.03 8.06 16.50
C PHE A 23 12.64 7.52 16.79
N ASP A 24 11.99 6.85 15.83
CA ASP A 24 10.69 6.20 16.05
C ASP A 24 10.77 5.12 17.12
N TYR A 25 11.84 4.29 17.13
CA TYR A 25 12.02 3.25 18.15
C TYR A 25 12.29 3.82 19.56
N ILE A 26 13.02 4.93 19.67
CA ILE A 26 13.42 5.54 20.94
C ILE A 26 12.36 6.54 21.40
N GLY A 27 11.86 7.36 20.48
CA GLY A 27 10.95 8.47 20.76
C GLY A 27 9.52 8.02 21.01
N GLN A 28 9.05 6.94 20.36
CA GLN A 28 7.67 6.49 20.49
C GLN A 28 7.27 6.13 21.93
N PRO A 29 8.07 5.43 22.72
CA PRO A 29 7.75 5.21 24.14
C PRO A 29 7.66 6.50 24.95
N LEU A 30 8.56 7.46 24.68
CA LEU A 30 8.55 8.78 25.34
C LEU A 30 7.33 9.60 24.89
N PHE A 31 7.01 9.59 23.60
CA PHE A 31 5.86 10.27 23.04
C PHE A 31 4.54 9.69 23.57
N ASN A 32 4.42 8.37 23.65
CA ASN A 32 3.26 7.68 24.24
C ASN A 32 3.09 8.02 25.73
N PHE A 33 4.20 8.18 26.47
CA PHE A 33 4.16 8.62 27.86
C PHE A 33 3.70 10.08 27.97
N MET A 34 4.22 10.97 27.13
CA MET A 34 3.77 12.37 27.08
C MET A 34 2.31 12.47 26.65
N GLU A 35 1.88 11.70 25.67
CA GLU A 35 0.48 11.63 25.23
C GLU A 35 -0.45 11.17 26.36
N LEU A 36 -0.04 10.18 27.15
CA LEU A 36 -0.81 9.73 28.32
C LEU A 36 -1.03 10.87 29.34
N LEU A 37 -0.05 11.76 29.49
CA LEU A 37 -0.12 12.91 30.41
C LEU A 37 -0.95 14.08 29.86
N PHE A 38 -1.02 14.26 28.53
CA PHE A 38 -1.59 15.46 27.90
C PHE A 38 -2.74 15.16 26.91
N LYS A 39 -3.20 13.90 26.83
CA LYS A 39 -4.15 13.42 25.81
C LYS A 39 -5.44 14.25 25.71
N SER A 40 -6.01 14.65 26.83
CA SER A 40 -7.29 15.38 26.85
C SER A 40 -7.18 16.85 26.37
N THR A 41 -6.00 17.46 26.50
CA THR A 41 -5.78 18.87 26.15
C THR A 41 -5.31 19.03 24.68
N ALA A 42 -4.51 18.12 24.18
CA ALA A 42 -3.94 18.22 22.83
C ALA A 42 -4.96 17.89 21.72
N GLU A 43 -5.83 16.91 21.93
CA GLU A 43 -6.87 16.53 20.93
C GLU A 43 -7.95 17.62 20.80
N ALA A 44 -8.40 18.18 21.89
CA ALA A 44 -9.38 19.29 21.89
C ALA A 44 -8.81 20.55 21.21
N ILE A 45 -7.54 20.89 21.49
CA ILE A 45 -6.88 22.06 20.92
C ILE A 45 -6.60 21.89 19.42
N SER A 46 -6.23 20.68 18.96
CA SER A 46 -5.83 20.46 17.55
C SER A 46 -7.00 20.56 16.58
N ASN A 47 -8.17 20.02 16.92
CA ASN A 47 -9.34 20.02 16.05
C ASN A 47 -10.02 21.41 16.00
N ASP A 48 -10.11 22.12 17.14
CA ASP A 48 -10.73 23.44 17.18
C ASP A 48 -9.85 24.54 16.56
N LEU A 49 -8.53 24.40 16.56
CA LEU A 49 -7.59 25.40 16.03
C LEU A 49 -7.24 25.20 14.55
N SER A 50 -7.48 24.00 13.97
CA SER A 50 -7.08 23.70 12.58
C SER A 50 -7.79 24.61 11.56
N VAL A 51 -9.10 24.76 11.65
CA VAL A 51 -9.89 25.61 10.73
C VAL A 51 -9.60 27.11 10.93
N PRO A 52 -9.56 27.66 12.15
CA PRO A 52 -9.12 29.04 12.39
C PRO A 52 -7.71 29.31 11.88
N PHE A 53 -6.76 28.36 12.10
CA PHE A 53 -5.40 28.47 11.57
C PHE A 53 -5.38 28.55 10.05
N MET A 54 -6.07 27.63 9.36
CA MET A 54 -6.17 27.65 7.90
C MET A 54 -6.71 28.99 7.38
N LYS A 55 -7.80 29.50 7.98
CA LYS A 55 -8.39 30.82 7.63
C LYS A 55 -7.40 31.96 7.85
N THR A 56 -6.65 31.95 8.95
CA THR A 56 -5.64 32.96 9.25
C THR A 56 -4.51 32.94 8.22
N MET A 57 -4.00 31.75 7.84
CA MET A 57 -2.95 31.64 6.82
C MET A 57 -3.43 32.14 5.45
N VAL A 58 -4.69 31.88 5.10
CA VAL A 58 -5.30 32.39 3.86
C VAL A 58 -5.46 33.91 3.92
N PHE A 59 -5.92 34.46 5.05
CA PHE A 59 -6.00 35.92 5.26
C PHE A 59 -4.63 36.60 5.11
N LEU A 60 -3.58 36.00 5.64
CA LEU A 60 -2.21 36.48 5.51
C LEU A 60 -1.58 36.24 4.11
N LYS A 61 -2.33 35.67 3.16
CA LYS A 61 -1.88 35.33 1.80
C LYS A 61 -0.70 34.35 1.76
N LEU A 62 -0.49 33.59 2.83
CA LEU A 62 0.52 32.53 2.92
C LEU A 62 -0.01 31.19 2.42
N ALA A 63 -1.33 31.05 2.31
CA ALA A 63 -2.03 29.87 1.83
C ALA A 63 -3.25 30.27 0.99
N HIS A 64 -3.86 29.26 0.33
CA HIS A 64 -5.14 29.44 -0.36
C HIS A 64 -5.97 28.16 -0.28
N PHE A 65 -7.29 28.29 -0.47
CA PHE A 65 -8.16 27.14 -0.70
C PHE A 65 -8.32 26.90 -2.20
N SER A 66 -8.26 25.63 -2.59
CA SER A 66 -8.58 25.16 -3.94
C SER A 66 -9.91 24.43 -3.91
N ASP A 67 -10.81 24.77 -4.82
CA ASP A 67 -12.12 24.13 -4.97
C ASP A 67 -12.10 22.95 -5.96
N GLU A 68 -10.93 22.66 -6.56
CA GLU A 68 -10.73 21.57 -7.50
C GLU A 68 -9.34 20.95 -7.33
N PRO A 69 -9.19 19.63 -7.60
CA PRO A 69 -7.88 18.98 -7.61
C PRO A 69 -7.02 19.49 -8.76
N ASP A 70 -5.72 19.60 -8.55
CA ASP A 70 -4.77 19.99 -9.59
C ASP A 70 -3.97 18.79 -10.14
N GLY A 71 -3.02 19.07 -11.06
CA GLY A 71 -2.18 18.05 -11.69
C GLY A 71 -1.22 17.32 -10.72
N LYS A 72 -0.97 17.90 -9.53
CA LYS A 72 -0.05 17.35 -8.51
C LYS A 72 -0.77 16.50 -7.48
N ASP A 73 -2.11 16.58 -7.41
CA ASP A 73 -2.90 15.81 -6.46
C ASP A 73 -2.93 14.33 -6.85
N SER A 74 -2.94 13.47 -5.82
CA SER A 74 -2.92 12.03 -6.00
C SER A 74 -4.19 11.51 -6.70
N LEU A 75 -4.11 10.37 -7.36
CA LEU A 75 -5.29 9.71 -7.93
C LEU A 75 -6.33 9.38 -6.84
N ARG A 76 -5.87 9.07 -5.62
CA ARG A 76 -6.73 8.89 -4.44
C ARG A 76 -7.55 10.14 -4.15
N THR A 77 -6.91 11.30 -4.10
CA THR A 77 -7.55 12.60 -3.88
C THR A 77 -8.55 12.88 -4.99
N LYS A 78 -8.16 12.64 -6.25
CA LYS A 78 -9.02 12.90 -7.41
C LYS A 78 -10.30 12.05 -7.38
N CYS A 79 -10.20 10.73 -7.21
CA CYS A 79 -11.39 9.88 -7.19
C CYS A 79 -12.31 10.18 -6.00
N PHE A 80 -11.74 10.54 -4.85
CA PHE A 80 -12.50 10.92 -3.67
C PHE A 80 -13.24 12.26 -3.87
N TRP A 81 -12.61 13.21 -4.54
CA TRP A 81 -13.21 14.50 -4.90
C TRP A 81 -14.29 14.37 -5.97
N GLU A 82 -14.05 13.56 -7.01
CA GLU A 82 -15.05 13.26 -8.04
C GLU A 82 -16.34 12.71 -7.44
N GLU A 83 -16.22 11.83 -6.45
CA GLU A 83 -17.36 11.26 -5.75
C GLU A 83 -18.06 12.31 -4.86
N ALA A 84 -17.31 13.19 -4.17
CA ALA A 84 -17.87 14.31 -3.42
C ALA A 84 -18.71 15.24 -4.33
N LYS A 85 -18.19 15.54 -5.52
CA LYS A 85 -18.88 16.37 -6.53
C LYS A 85 -20.21 15.75 -6.97
N LYS A 86 -20.27 14.45 -7.24
CA LYS A 86 -21.50 13.72 -7.57
C LYS A 86 -22.54 13.81 -6.47
N ARG A 87 -22.11 13.75 -5.20
CA ARG A 87 -22.94 13.85 -4.01
C ARG A 87 -23.31 15.29 -3.61
N LYS A 88 -22.86 16.28 -4.35
CA LYS A 88 -23.02 17.72 -4.04
C LYS A 88 -22.37 18.11 -2.70
N ILE A 89 -21.35 17.39 -2.28
CA ILE A 89 -20.52 17.75 -1.13
C ILE A 89 -19.54 18.84 -1.60
N LYS A 90 -19.55 19.98 -0.93
CA LYS A 90 -18.61 21.07 -1.19
C LYS A 90 -17.29 20.75 -0.51
N MET A 91 -16.28 20.39 -1.28
CA MET A 91 -14.96 20.01 -0.79
C MET A 91 -13.93 21.06 -1.23
N ARG A 92 -13.01 21.41 -0.33
CA ARG A 92 -11.92 22.36 -0.58
C ARG A 92 -10.64 21.83 0.03
N GLU A 93 -9.54 22.02 -0.67
CA GLU A 93 -8.20 21.69 -0.19
C GLU A 93 -7.47 22.95 0.28
N PHE A 94 -6.88 22.89 1.47
CA PHE A 94 -5.97 23.91 1.97
C PHE A 94 -4.56 23.64 1.42
N LYS A 95 -3.99 24.63 0.74
CA LYS A 95 -2.67 24.56 0.12
C LYS A 95 -1.75 25.65 0.67
N MET A 96 -0.63 25.22 1.30
CA MET A 96 0.39 26.12 1.84
C MET A 96 1.78 25.60 1.51
N GLY A 97 2.43 26.16 0.48
CA GLY A 97 3.73 25.70 0.02
C GLY A 97 3.74 24.24 -0.42
N ILE A 98 4.39 23.38 0.36
CA ILE A 98 4.44 21.91 0.15
C ILE A 98 3.36 21.14 0.92
N ILE A 99 2.61 21.82 1.80
CA ILE A 99 1.53 21.21 2.58
C ILE A 99 0.31 21.04 1.66
N ARG A 100 -0.12 19.80 1.53
CA ARG A 100 -1.24 19.35 0.71
C ARG A 100 -1.99 18.23 1.42
N ASP A 101 -3.09 17.77 0.80
CA ASP A 101 -3.95 16.70 1.32
C ASP A 101 -4.70 17.06 2.62
N SER A 102 -4.85 18.38 2.94
CA SER A 102 -5.69 18.86 4.05
C SER A 102 -7.00 19.44 3.50
N PHE A 103 -8.14 18.91 3.90
CA PHE A 103 -9.43 19.17 3.28
C PHE A 103 -10.47 19.67 4.28
N ILE A 104 -11.39 20.48 3.78
CA ILE A 104 -12.65 20.81 4.43
C ILE A 104 -13.78 20.36 3.49
N ALA A 105 -14.72 19.59 4.01
CA ALA A 105 -15.90 19.15 3.28
C ALA A 105 -17.17 19.58 4.00
N GLU A 106 -18.16 20.11 3.24
CA GLU A 106 -19.41 20.62 3.75
C GLU A 106 -20.61 20.05 2.98
N TYR A 107 -21.61 19.57 3.71
CA TYR A 107 -22.88 19.12 3.17
C TYR A 107 -24.03 19.42 4.13
N LYS A 108 -25.06 20.16 3.67
CA LYS A 108 -26.25 20.54 4.46
C LYS A 108 -25.94 21.09 5.87
N GLY A 109 -24.89 21.90 5.98
CA GLY A 109 -24.46 22.50 7.24
C GLY A 109 -23.53 21.66 8.11
N LYS A 110 -23.36 20.37 7.79
CA LYS A 110 -22.33 19.53 8.42
C LYS A 110 -20.99 19.83 7.78
N VAL A 111 -19.98 20.14 8.59
CA VAL A 111 -18.61 20.42 8.16
C VAL A 111 -17.67 19.41 8.80
N ILE A 112 -16.81 18.83 8.00
CA ILE A 112 -15.70 17.98 8.48
C ILE A 112 -14.38 18.48 7.89
N ASN A 113 -13.31 18.34 8.67
CA ASN A 113 -11.94 18.59 8.23
C ASN A 113 -11.12 17.31 8.40
N PHE A 114 -10.23 17.06 7.48
CA PHE A 114 -9.43 15.81 7.47
C PHE A 114 -8.17 15.94 6.62
N ASP A 115 -7.19 15.13 6.93
CA ASP A 115 -5.97 14.96 6.14
C ASP A 115 -6.01 13.64 5.37
N GLY A 116 -5.74 13.71 4.08
CA GLY A 116 -5.74 12.55 3.17
C GLY A 116 -7.12 11.96 2.90
N LEU A 117 -7.67 11.17 3.81
CA LEU A 117 -9.01 10.57 3.75
C LEU A 117 -9.72 10.72 5.10
N PRO A 118 -11.03 11.03 5.11
CA PRO A 118 -11.76 11.30 6.34
C PRO A 118 -11.97 10.04 7.17
N ARG A 119 -12.06 10.26 8.49
CA ARG A 119 -12.47 9.25 9.47
C ARG A 119 -13.66 9.78 10.27
N PRO A 120 -14.59 8.90 10.66
CA PRO A 120 -15.63 9.26 11.61
C PRO A 120 -14.99 9.78 12.90
N ASP A 121 -15.56 10.82 13.46
CA ASP A 121 -15.20 11.43 14.75
C ASP A 121 -13.75 11.93 14.85
N GLY A 122 -13.03 12.05 13.72
CA GLY A 122 -11.64 12.53 13.67
C GLY A 122 -10.63 11.66 14.43
N GLY A 123 -11.06 10.51 14.97
CA GLY A 123 -10.28 9.66 15.84
C GLY A 123 -9.27 8.79 15.10
N GLU A 124 -8.04 8.80 15.56
CA GLU A 124 -7.01 7.85 15.13
C GLU A 124 -7.11 6.56 15.95
N SER A 125 -7.04 5.41 15.27
CA SER A 125 -6.94 4.11 15.93
C SER A 125 -5.57 3.95 16.60
N ASP A 126 -5.53 3.34 17.79
CA ASP A 126 -4.27 2.93 18.43
C ASP A 126 -3.43 1.99 17.54
N ALA A 127 -4.04 1.33 16.56
CA ALA A 127 -3.34 0.51 15.59
C ALA A 127 -2.35 1.32 14.74
N LEU A 128 -2.60 2.59 14.49
CA LEU A 128 -1.70 3.46 13.72
C LEU A 128 -0.31 3.56 14.34
N LYS A 129 -0.21 3.49 15.67
CA LYS A 129 1.06 3.57 16.41
C LYS A 129 1.99 2.37 16.16
N TRP A 130 1.46 1.24 15.68
CA TRP A 130 2.26 0.01 15.54
C TRP A 130 2.07 -0.71 14.20
N MET A 131 1.07 -0.37 13.42
CA MET A 131 0.67 -1.10 12.20
C MET A 131 1.77 -1.11 11.14
N ASP A 132 2.52 -0.01 11.02
CA ASP A 132 3.65 0.12 10.09
C ASP A 132 4.89 -0.68 10.53
N ASN A 133 4.95 -1.09 11.81
CA ASN A 133 6.00 -1.94 12.32
C ASN A 133 5.68 -3.41 12.03
N LYS A 134 6.25 -3.94 10.94
CA LYS A 134 5.97 -5.28 10.42
C LYS A 134 6.18 -6.39 11.47
N GLY A 135 7.18 -6.22 12.34
CA GLY A 135 7.46 -7.18 13.41
C GLY A 135 6.40 -7.19 14.52
N ILE A 136 5.90 -6.01 14.91
CA ILE A 136 4.83 -5.88 15.91
C ILE A 136 3.51 -6.33 15.31
N MET A 137 3.16 -5.85 14.10
CA MET A 137 1.97 -6.24 13.36
C MET A 137 1.86 -7.76 13.26
N LYS A 138 2.91 -8.42 12.79
CA LYS A 138 2.94 -9.88 12.66
C LYS A 138 2.67 -10.60 13.97
N LYS A 139 3.33 -10.20 15.07
CA LYS A 139 3.12 -10.80 16.40
C LYS A 139 1.67 -10.66 16.87
N LYS A 140 1.07 -9.50 16.63
CA LYS A 140 -0.32 -9.23 17.00
C LYS A 140 -1.28 -10.06 16.14
N PHE A 141 -1.06 -10.14 14.83
CA PHE A 141 -1.91 -10.91 13.91
C PHE A 141 -1.85 -12.41 14.17
N ILE A 142 -0.69 -12.96 14.52
CA ILE A 142 -0.57 -14.37 14.93
C ILE A 142 -1.46 -14.65 16.16
N LYS A 143 -1.46 -13.77 17.16
CA LYS A 143 -2.32 -13.93 18.36
C LYS A 143 -3.80 -13.93 18.03
N GLU A 144 -4.19 -13.17 17.01
CA GLU A 144 -5.56 -13.08 16.51
C GLU A 144 -5.93 -14.22 15.54
N GLY A 145 -5.01 -15.12 15.23
CA GLY A 145 -5.23 -16.19 14.24
C GLY A 145 -5.41 -15.66 12.82
N LEU A 146 -4.79 -14.52 12.50
CA LEU A 146 -4.76 -13.95 11.15
C LEU A 146 -3.55 -14.50 10.38
N PRO A 147 -3.67 -14.80 9.07
CA PRO A 147 -2.59 -15.37 8.30
C PRO A 147 -1.47 -14.35 8.07
N VAL A 148 -0.24 -14.74 8.39
CA VAL A 148 0.98 -13.98 8.09
C VAL A 148 2.11 -14.94 7.75
N ALA A 149 3.06 -14.51 6.93
CA ALA A 149 4.25 -15.30 6.62
C ALA A 149 4.99 -15.73 7.90
N ARG A 150 5.46 -16.98 7.97
CA ARG A 150 6.28 -17.45 9.11
C ARG A 150 7.65 -16.78 9.08
N GLY A 151 8.19 -16.48 10.24
CA GLY A 151 9.49 -15.82 10.36
C GLY A 151 9.58 -14.89 11.56
N GLY A 152 10.45 -13.89 11.48
CA GLY A 152 10.67 -12.98 12.61
C GLY A 152 11.52 -11.78 12.25
N THR A 153 11.92 -11.03 13.29
CA THR A 153 12.81 -9.87 13.17
C THR A 153 14.17 -10.14 13.78
N ALA A 154 15.21 -9.67 13.12
CA ALA A 154 16.57 -9.79 13.59
C ALA A 154 17.31 -8.44 13.58
N PHE A 155 18.08 -8.20 14.64
CA PHE A 155 19.04 -7.10 14.72
C PHE A 155 20.44 -7.56 14.32
N THR A 156 20.79 -8.84 14.56
CA THR A 156 22.09 -9.43 14.29
C THR A 156 22.02 -10.49 13.21
N LYS A 157 23.15 -10.71 12.51
CA LYS A 157 23.28 -11.78 11.50
C LYS A 157 23.03 -13.16 12.09
N ARG A 158 23.51 -13.43 13.33
CA ARG A 158 23.31 -14.71 14.03
C ARG A 158 21.82 -15.00 14.20
N LYS A 159 21.04 -14.00 14.68
CA LYS A 159 19.59 -14.16 14.81
C LYS A 159 18.90 -14.34 13.48
N ALA A 160 19.37 -13.63 12.42
CA ALA A 160 18.83 -13.77 11.07
C ALA A 160 19.02 -15.18 10.52
N LEU A 161 20.20 -15.78 10.72
CA LEU A 161 20.49 -17.17 10.34
C LEU A 161 19.59 -18.15 11.10
N GLY A 162 19.44 -17.99 12.41
CA GLY A 162 18.54 -18.85 13.20
C GLY A 162 17.09 -18.80 12.76
N ILE A 163 16.58 -17.62 12.32
CA ILE A 163 15.23 -17.49 11.74
C ILE A 163 15.19 -18.20 10.37
N PHE A 164 16.20 -17.99 9.53
CA PHE A 164 16.32 -18.61 8.23
C PHE A 164 16.27 -20.14 8.29
N ASP A 165 16.97 -20.73 9.25
CA ASP A 165 17.00 -22.18 9.41
C ASP A 165 15.65 -22.76 9.83
N GLY A 166 14.83 -21.96 10.54
CA GLY A 166 13.53 -22.38 11.08
C GLY A 166 12.32 -22.14 10.17
N VAL A 167 12.49 -21.64 8.94
CA VAL A 167 11.37 -21.37 8.01
C VAL A 167 11.58 -22.02 6.65
N ASP A 168 10.48 -22.22 5.92
CA ASP A 168 10.52 -22.79 4.57
C ASP A 168 11.21 -21.82 3.58
N LYS A 169 11.89 -22.39 2.60
CA LYS A 169 12.54 -21.63 1.52
C LYS A 169 11.66 -21.61 0.28
N PRO A 170 11.78 -20.58 -0.54
CA PRO A 170 12.66 -19.42 -0.41
C PRO A 170 12.23 -18.46 0.70
N VAL A 171 13.17 -17.64 1.19
CA VAL A 171 12.98 -16.63 2.23
C VAL A 171 13.11 -15.23 1.62
N ILE A 172 12.50 -14.23 2.27
CA ILE A 172 12.70 -12.82 1.95
C ILE A 172 13.34 -12.08 3.13
N THR A 173 14.04 -11.00 2.82
CA THR A 173 14.47 -10.00 3.82
C THR A 173 13.93 -8.64 3.45
N LYS A 174 13.42 -7.88 4.43
CA LYS A 174 12.93 -6.51 4.24
C LYS A 174 13.17 -5.65 5.47
N PRO A 175 13.27 -4.31 5.34
CA PRO A 175 13.30 -3.41 6.50
C PRO A 175 12.05 -3.61 7.35
N ASN A 176 12.18 -3.54 8.69
CA ASN A 176 11.04 -3.69 9.59
C ASN A 176 10.07 -2.49 9.50
N LEU A 177 10.62 -1.29 9.33
CA LEU A 177 9.89 -0.07 8.96
C LEU A 177 10.29 0.35 7.54
N GLY A 178 9.36 0.95 6.82
CA GLY A 178 9.55 1.37 5.43
C GLY A 178 8.53 0.74 4.47
N SER A 179 8.37 1.36 3.31
CA SER A 179 7.34 1.04 2.32
C SER A 179 7.90 0.84 0.91
N ARG A 180 7.04 0.52 -0.05
CA ARG A 180 7.32 0.43 -1.49
C ARG A 180 8.38 -0.61 -1.85
N SER A 181 8.46 -1.73 -1.11
CA SER A 181 9.42 -2.84 -1.33
C SER A 181 10.89 -2.42 -1.37
N ARG A 182 11.25 -1.23 -0.86
CA ARG A 182 12.63 -0.74 -0.85
C ARG A 182 13.52 -1.64 -0.01
N HIS A 183 14.72 -1.93 -0.53
CA HIS A 183 15.72 -2.78 0.12
C HIS A 183 15.20 -4.17 0.51
N THR A 184 14.15 -4.64 -0.15
CA THR A 184 13.67 -6.03 -0.04
C THR A 184 14.54 -6.93 -0.93
N THR A 185 14.82 -8.13 -0.45
CA THR A 185 15.47 -9.19 -1.23
C THR A 185 14.59 -10.43 -1.16
N ILE A 186 14.28 -10.99 -2.31
CA ILE A 186 13.41 -12.17 -2.50
C ILE A 186 14.20 -13.34 -3.05
N HIS A 187 13.59 -14.53 -3.09
CA HIS A 187 14.19 -15.78 -3.62
C HIS A 187 15.49 -16.21 -2.91
N ILE A 188 15.57 -16.00 -1.61
CA ILE A 188 16.75 -16.36 -0.80
C ILE A 188 16.67 -17.84 -0.43
N ASN A 189 17.57 -18.64 -0.99
CA ASN A 189 17.66 -20.08 -0.72
C ASN A 189 18.93 -20.47 0.03
N ALA A 190 19.94 -19.60 0.11
CA ALA A 190 21.22 -19.88 0.73
C ALA A 190 21.60 -18.87 1.82
N PRO A 191 22.35 -19.26 2.86
CA PRO A 191 22.81 -18.37 3.93
C PRO A 191 23.60 -17.17 3.43
N LYS A 192 24.39 -17.31 2.36
CA LYS A 192 25.18 -16.23 1.76
C LYS A 192 24.27 -15.12 1.21
N ASP A 193 23.18 -15.51 0.54
CA ASP A 193 22.21 -14.57 -0.03
C ASP A 193 21.40 -13.90 1.07
N LEU A 194 21.04 -14.64 2.14
CA LEU A 194 20.43 -14.07 3.32
C LEU A 194 21.27 -12.94 3.92
N ILE A 195 22.57 -13.19 4.14
CA ILE A 195 23.47 -12.17 4.71
C ILE A 195 23.57 -10.94 3.80
N THR A 196 23.55 -11.13 2.50
CA THR A 196 23.54 -10.03 1.52
C THR A 196 22.24 -9.22 1.62
N GLY A 197 21.09 -9.88 1.60
CA GLY A 197 19.77 -9.26 1.77
C GLY A 197 19.62 -8.58 3.14
N PHE A 198 20.09 -9.23 4.22
CA PHE A 198 20.09 -8.66 5.56
C PHE A 198 20.87 -7.33 5.63
N LYS A 199 22.10 -7.29 5.08
CA LYS A 199 22.92 -6.08 5.02
C LYS A 199 22.25 -4.99 4.19
N LYS A 200 21.57 -5.36 3.11
CA LYS A 200 20.82 -4.46 2.24
C LYS A 200 19.66 -3.82 2.99
N ALA A 201 18.80 -4.61 3.61
CA ALA A 201 17.64 -4.14 4.39
C ALA A 201 18.06 -3.26 5.58
N LYS A 202 19.20 -3.60 6.22
CA LYS A 202 19.74 -2.87 7.36
C LYS A 202 20.22 -1.44 7.04
N LYS A 203 20.32 -1.06 5.77
CA LYS A 203 20.61 0.33 5.40
C LYS A 203 19.45 1.29 5.69
N LEU A 204 18.23 0.80 5.79
CA LEU A 204 17.03 1.61 6.04
C LEU A 204 16.44 1.38 7.45
N SER A 205 16.70 0.25 8.09
CA SER A 205 16.12 -0.06 9.39
C SER A 205 17.07 -0.89 10.25
N PRO A 206 17.24 -0.59 11.55
CA PRO A 206 18.08 -1.38 12.45
C PRO A 206 17.56 -2.81 12.65
N LEU A 207 16.24 -3.02 12.56
CA LEU A 207 15.60 -4.34 12.57
C LEU A 207 15.24 -4.76 11.15
N VAL A 208 15.50 -6.01 10.82
CA VAL A 208 15.21 -6.63 9.52
C VAL A 208 14.22 -7.77 9.73
N VAL A 209 13.17 -7.80 8.95
CA VAL A 209 12.24 -8.93 8.87
C VAL A 209 12.87 -10.01 7.98
N ILE A 210 12.87 -11.24 8.48
CA ILE A 210 13.21 -12.45 7.75
C ILE A 210 11.99 -13.36 7.81
N GLU A 211 11.47 -13.77 6.67
CA GLU A 211 10.25 -14.58 6.60
C GLU A 211 10.22 -15.46 5.35
N GLU A 212 9.42 -16.52 5.38
CA GLU A 212 9.13 -17.31 4.19
C GLU A 212 8.54 -16.42 3.09
N GLN A 213 8.88 -16.71 1.86
CA GLN A 213 8.29 -16.06 0.71
C GLN A 213 6.90 -16.63 0.46
N LEU A 214 5.90 -15.77 0.55
CA LEU A 214 4.53 -16.14 0.18
C LEU A 214 4.42 -16.31 -1.34
N ASN A 215 3.53 -17.18 -1.77
CA ASN A 215 3.31 -17.51 -3.19
C ASN A 215 1.92 -17.03 -3.62
N GLY A 216 1.83 -16.58 -4.87
CA GLY A 216 0.58 -16.15 -5.46
C GLY A 216 0.59 -14.72 -5.95
N ARG A 217 -0.59 -14.14 -6.04
CA ARG A 217 -0.82 -12.77 -6.51
C ARG A 217 -0.92 -11.80 -5.32
N LEU A 218 -0.55 -10.57 -5.56
CA LEU A 218 -0.75 -9.50 -4.59
C LEU A 218 -2.18 -8.97 -4.71
N TYR A 219 -2.88 -8.96 -3.59
CA TYR A 219 -4.22 -8.38 -3.47
C TYR A 219 -4.21 -7.20 -2.50
N ARG A 220 -5.02 -6.20 -2.78
CA ARG A 220 -5.38 -5.13 -1.86
C ARG A 220 -6.85 -5.30 -1.46
N GLY A 221 -7.10 -5.78 -0.26
CA GLY A 221 -8.41 -5.71 0.37
C GLY A 221 -8.60 -4.35 1.04
N THR A 222 -9.78 -3.75 0.92
CA THR A 222 -10.12 -2.49 1.58
C THR A 222 -11.31 -2.72 2.51
N VAL A 223 -11.19 -2.25 3.74
CA VAL A 223 -12.22 -2.30 4.79
C VAL A 223 -12.63 -0.86 5.11
N VAL A 224 -13.92 -0.60 5.11
CA VAL A 224 -14.52 0.71 5.43
C VAL A 224 -15.59 0.50 6.51
N GLY A 225 -15.51 1.21 7.64
CA GLY A 225 -16.44 1.05 8.76
C GLY A 225 -16.49 -0.37 9.33
N GLY A 226 -15.36 -1.10 9.28
CA GLY A 226 -15.28 -2.50 9.73
C GLY A 226 -15.90 -3.50 8.74
N LYS A 227 -16.37 -3.06 7.57
CA LYS A 227 -16.97 -3.90 6.54
C LYS A 227 -16.07 -3.99 5.31
N PHE A 228 -16.07 -5.17 4.68
CA PHE A 228 -15.38 -5.36 3.42
C PHE A 228 -15.95 -4.44 2.34
N ALA A 229 -15.08 -3.58 1.79
CA ALA A 229 -15.47 -2.62 0.75
C ALA A 229 -15.09 -3.09 -0.65
N GLY A 230 -14.02 -3.87 -0.78
CA GLY A 230 -13.60 -4.40 -2.08
C GLY A 230 -12.21 -5.03 -2.03
N MET A 231 -11.86 -5.72 -3.13
CA MET A 231 -10.55 -6.32 -3.32
C MET A 231 -10.10 -6.16 -4.76
N VAL A 232 -8.89 -5.63 -4.96
CA VAL A 232 -8.22 -5.60 -6.26
C VAL A 232 -7.02 -6.54 -6.26
N ARG A 233 -6.84 -7.27 -7.36
CA ARG A 233 -5.58 -7.96 -7.67
C ARG A 233 -4.63 -6.99 -8.35
N ARG A 234 -3.38 -7.03 -7.94
CA ARG A 234 -2.30 -6.19 -8.48
C ARG A 234 -1.26 -7.09 -9.13
N ASP A 235 -1.22 -7.04 -10.44
CA ASP A 235 -0.33 -7.89 -11.20
C ASP A 235 0.95 -7.15 -11.62
N GLN A 236 2.02 -7.89 -11.72
CA GLN A 236 3.30 -7.45 -12.26
C GLN A 236 3.15 -7.09 -13.75
N PRO A 237 4.02 -6.20 -14.29
CA PRO A 237 4.08 -6.01 -15.73
C PRO A 237 4.44 -7.34 -16.38
N SER A 238 3.53 -7.90 -17.14
CA SER A 238 3.68 -9.22 -17.77
C SER A 238 2.98 -9.30 -19.10
N VAL A 239 3.38 -10.30 -19.89
CA VAL A 239 2.67 -10.75 -21.10
C VAL A 239 2.49 -12.26 -21.05
N PHE A 240 1.51 -12.76 -21.79
CA PHE A 240 1.23 -14.19 -21.88
C PHE A 240 1.63 -14.71 -23.26
N GLY A 241 2.40 -15.78 -23.27
CA GLY A 241 2.75 -16.50 -24.50
C GLY A 241 1.50 -16.99 -25.24
N ASP A 242 1.53 -16.94 -26.55
CA ASP A 242 0.49 -17.50 -27.40
C ASP A 242 0.97 -18.70 -28.23
N GLY A 243 2.26 -19.04 -28.13
CA GLY A 243 2.89 -20.12 -28.87
C GLY A 243 3.20 -19.79 -30.33
N VAL A 244 3.04 -18.54 -30.75
CA VAL A 244 3.16 -18.10 -32.16
C VAL A 244 4.08 -16.89 -32.31
N ARG A 245 3.87 -15.87 -31.46
CA ARG A 245 4.61 -14.60 -31.53
C ARG A 245 5.83 -14.64 -30.63
N THR A 246 6.85 -13.90 -31.05
CA THR A 246 8.01 -13.63 -30.20
C THR A 246 7.58 -12.82 -28.96
N LEU A 247 8.38 -12.92 -27.89
CA LEU A 247 8.16 -12.13 -26.68
C LEU A 247 8.18 -10.63 -26.99
N LYS A 248 9.02 -10.18 -27.94
CA LYS A 248 9.05 -8.79 -28.40
C LYS A 248 7.72 -8.35 -29.00
N GLU A 249 7.13 -9.13 -29.88
CA GLU A 249 5.84 -8.81 -30.49
C GLU A 249 4.70 -8.77 -29.46
N LEU A 250 4.71 -9.69 -28.48
CA LEU A 250 3.75 -9.70 -27.40
C LEU A 250 3.91 -8.48 -26.48
N PHE A 251 5.15 -8.09 -26.19
CA PHE A 251 5.49 -6.90 -25.41
C PHE A 251 5.05 -5.62 -26.11
N ASP A 252 5.33 -5.48 -27.40
CA ASP A 252 4.94 -4.30 -28.18
C ASP A 252 3.41 -4.19 -28.24
N LYS A 253 2.70 -5.31 -28.51
CA LYS A 253 1.25 -5.38 -28.53
C LYS A 253 0.63 -4.99 -27.17
N GLU A 254 1.19 -5.46 -26.06
CA GLU A 254 0.70 -5.08 -24.72
C GLU A 254 0.91 -3.58 -24.45
N ASN A 255 2.00 -3.00 -24.93
CA ASN A 255 2.29 -1.57 -24.80
C ASN A 255 1.48 -0.67 -25.75
N GLU A 256 0.84 -1.23 -26.76
CA GLU A 256 -0.08 -0.51 -27.68
C GLU A 256 -1.50 -0.38 -27.12
N ARG A 257 -1.83 -1.04 -26.00
CA ARG A 257 -3.13 -0.90 -25.36
C ARG A 257 -3.46 0.56 -25.06
N SER A 258 -4.68 0.97 -25.36
CA SER A 258 -5.17 2.33 -25.11
C SER A 258 -5.05 2.76 -23.65
N GLU A 259 -5.28 1.83 -22.71
CA GLU A 259 -5.20 2.05 -21.28
C GLU A 259 -3.78 2.47 -20.82
N ARG A 260 -2.73 2.02 -21.53
CA ARG A 260 -1.33 2.35 -21.24
C ARG A 260 -0.87 3.69 -21.78
N ASN A 261 -1.71 4.38 -22.54
CA ASN A 261 -1.45 5.73 -23.04
C ASN A 261 -1.99 6.83 -22.11
N GLY A 262 -2.66 6.44 -21.03
CA GLY A 262 -3.22 7.34 -20.03
C GLY A 262 -2.26 7.68 -18.88
N PRO A 263 -2.67 8.56 -17.97
CA PRO A 263 -1.86 8.96 -16.81
C PRO A 263 -1.87 7.93 -15.67
N ILE A 264 -2.67 6.85 -15.79
CA ILE A 264 -2.91 5.88 -14.72
C ILE A 264 -2.06 4.63 -14.92
N PHE A 265 -2.15 4.01 -16.08
CA PHE A 265 -1.38 2.83 -16.46
C PHE A 265 -0.27 3.24 -17.42
N HIS A 266 0.95 2.91 -17.07
CA HIS A 266 2.12 3.21 -17.88
C HIS A 266 2.53 2.01 -18.73
N LYS A 267 3.28 2.27 -19.78
CA LYS A 267 3.90 1.23 -20.60
C LYS A 267 4.87 0.41 -19.77
N ILE A 268 4.98 -0.87 -20.10
CA ILE A 268 6.03 -1.74 -19.56
C ILE A 268 7.37 -1.24 -20.10
N ALA A 269 8.32 -0.97 -19.23
CA ALA A 269 9.66 -0.58 -19.61
C ALA A 269 10.54 -1.80 -19.88
N TYR A 270 11.37 -1.72 -20.93
CA TYR A 270 12.45 -2.67 -21.15
C TYR A 270 13.77 -2.05 -20.69
N ASP A 271 14.08 -2.26 -19.44
CA ASP A 271 15.25 -1.71 -18.76
C ASP A 271 16.10 -2.84 -18.13
N LYS A 272 17.15 -2.46 -17.37
CA LYS A 272 18.01 -3.42 -16.68
C LYS A 272 17.28 -4.31 -15.65
N GLU A 273 16.12 -3.89 -15.15
CA GLU A 273 15.30 -4.72 -14.27
C GLU A 273 14.58 -5.80 -15.11
N ALA A 274 14.00 -5.39 -16.24
CA ALA A 274 13.37 -6.31 -17.18
C ALA A 274 14.36 -7.36 -17.73
N GLU A 275 15.57 -6.93 -18.13
CA GLU A 275 16.61 -7.86 -18.58
C GLU A 275 16.96 -8.90 -17.52
N ARG A 276 17.10 -8.50 -16.24
CA ARG A 276 17.36 -9.43 -15.14
C ARG A 276 16.20 -10.40 -14.91
N GLU A 277 14.96 -9.92 -15.01
CA GLU A 277 13.77 -10.76 -14.86
C GLU A 277 13.65 -11.78 -15.99
N LEU A 278 13.90 -11.39 -17.23
CA LEU A 278 13.91 -12.31 -18.38
C LEU A 278 15.03 -13.35 -18.24
N ASN A 279 16.23 -12.94 -17.84
CA ASN A 279 17.33 -13.88 -17.59
C ASN A 279 16.98 -14.89 -16.48
N ARG A 280 16.30 -14.46 -15.40
CA ARG A 280 15.83 -15.34 -14.33
C ARG A 280 14.82 -16.38 -14.84
N GLN A 281 13.98 -15.98 -15.79
CA GLN A 281 12.98 -16.84 -16.42
C GLN A 281 13.55 -17.66 -17.60
N ASN A 282 14.85 -17.51 -17.89
CA ASN A 282 15.55 -18.15 -18.99
C ASN A 282 14.83 -17.97 -20.33
N ILE A 283 14.53 -16.69 -20.66
CA ILE A 283 13.83 -16.31 -21.90
C ILE A 283 14.42 -15.01 -22.43
N LYS A 284 14.43 -14.85 -23.77
CA LYS A 284 14.87 -13.65 -24.50
C LYS A 284 13.73 -13.07 -25.31
N MET A 285 13.90 -11.82 -25.76
CA MET A 285 12.88 -11.11 -26.55
C MET A 285 12.57 -11.78 -27.89
N GLU A 286 13.52 -12.52 -28.44
CA GLU A 286 13.39 -13.24 -29.72
C GLU A 286 12.70 -14.59 -29.58
N ASP A 287 12.58 -15.14 -28.35
CA ASP A 287 11.98 -16.44 -28.10
C ASP A 287 10.46 -16.37 -28.26
N ILE A 288 9.86 -17.49 -28.69
CA ILE A 288 8.41 -17.68 -28.75
C ILE A 288 7.97 -18.40 -27.49
N PRO A 289 7.34 -17.71 -26.51
CA PRO A 289 6.92 -18.34 -25.29
C PRO A 289 5.70 -19.25 -25.53
N GLU A 290 5.69 -20.39 -24.83
CA GLU A 290 4.58 -21.34 -24.87
C GLU A 290 3.25 -20.69 -24.54
N LYS A 291 2.16 -21.19 -25.14
CA LYS A 291 0.81 -20.70 -24.90
C LYS A 291 0.43 -20.79 -23.42
N GLY A 292 0.01 -19.64 -22.86
CA GLY A 292 -0.37 -19.51 -21.47
C GLY A 292 0.78 -19.27 -20.49
N ARG A 293 2.05 -19.38 -20.94
CA ARG A 293 3.19 -19.03 -20.11
C ARG A 293 3.20 -17.53 -19.83
N GLU A 294 3.16 -17.15 -18.55
CA GLU A 294 3.31 -15.76 -18.15
C GLU A 294 4.79 -15.39 -18.06
N ILE A 295 5.17 -14.28 -18.69
CA ILE A 295 6.50 -13.70 -18.64
C ILE A 295 6.41 -12.33 -17.99
N THR A 296 7.11 -12.14 -16.85
CA THR A 296 7.14 -10.90 -16.10
C THR A 296 8.37 -10.06 -16.44
N PHE A 297 8.23 -8.73 -16.45
CA PHE A 297 9.30 -7.77 -16.71
C PHE A 297 9.79 -7.06 -15.46
N SER A 298 9.06 -7.13 -14.35
CA SER A 298 9.43 -6.57 -13.06
C SER A 298 8.73 -7.32 -11.93
N GLN A 299 9.34 -7.36 -10.76
CA GLN A 299 8.70 -7.87 -9.54
C GLN A 299 7.78 -6.84 -8.85
N LYS A 300 7.77 -5.60 -9.32
CA LYS A 300 6.90 -4.53 -8.79
C LYS A 300 5.54 -4.58 -9.47
N THR A 301 4.48 -4.35 -8.69
CA THR A 301 3.09 -4.34 -9.15
C THR A 301 2.53 -2.93 -9.33
N SER A 302 3.40 -1.90 -9.33
CA SER A 302 2.98 -0.51 -9.50
C SER A 302 2.53 -0.24 -10.93
N ARG A 303 1.40 0.46 -11.08
CA ARG A 303 0.91 0.95 -12.38
C ARG A 303 1.94 1.81 -13.12
N GLY A 304 2.79 2.54 -12.36
CA GLY A 304 3.84 3.40 -12.91
C GLY A 304 5.01 2.66 -13.56
N VAL A 305 5.15 1.34 -13.34
CA VAL A 305 6.15 0.49 -14.01
C VAL A 305 5.53 -0.51 -14.98
N GLY A 306 4.25 -0.31 -15.33
CA GLY A 306 3.54 -1.18 -16.26
C GLY A 306 2.71 -2.29 -15.60
N GLY A 307 2.64 -2.34 -14.26
CA GLY A 307 1.75 -3.26 -13.54
C GLY A 307 0.27 -2.95 -13.81
N THR A 308 -0.59 -3.94 -13.58
CA THR A 308 -2.03 -3.83 -13.81
C THR A 308 -2.84 -3.99 -12.53
N THR A 309 -4.11 -3.60 -12.57
CA THR A 309 -5.09 -3.84 -11.50
C THR A 309 -6.34 -4.49 -12.07
N THR A 310 -6.80 -5.53 -11.40
CA THR A 310 -8.05 -6.23 -11.71
C THR A 310 -8.97 -6.15 -10.51
N GLU A 311 -10.17 -5.62 -10.68
CA GLU A 311 -11.19 -5.64 -9.63
C GLU A 311 -11.77 -7.05 -9.50
N VAL A 312 -11.74 -7.61 -8.30
CA VAL A 312 -12.15 -9.00 -8.02
C VAL A 312 -13.16 -9.12 -6.88
N THR A 313 -13.71 -8.01 -6.42
CA THR A 313 -14.62 -7.94 -5.25
C THR A 313 -15.73 -8.99 -5.28
N ASP A 314 -16.39 -9.15 -6.44
CA ASP A 314 -17.54 -10.03 -6.59
C ASP A 314 -17.18 -11.53 -6.57
N SER A 315 -15.90 -11.86 -6.74
CA SER A 315 -15.40 -13.26 -6.75
C SER A 315 -14.66 -13.65 -5.46
N VAL A 316 -14.56 -12.75 -4.49
CA VAL A 316 -13.83 -13.03 -3.23
C VAL A 316 -14.59 -14.05 -2.39
N HIS A 317 -13.89 -15.11 -1.97
CA HIS A 317 -14.47 -16.14 -1.12
C HIS A 317 -14.95 -15.57 0.23
N PRO A 318 -16.11 -15.99 0.76
CA PRO A 318 -16.67 -15.47 2.01
C PRO A 318 -15.72 -15.56 3.23
N GLU A 319 -14.88 -16.60 3.31
CA GLU A 319 -13.91 -16.72 4.40
C GLU A 319 -12.79 -15.66 4.31
N ASN A 320 -12.44 -15.22 3.12
CA ASN A 320 -11.48 -14.12 2.92
C ASN A 320 -12.11 -12.78 3.32
N ILE A 321 -13.39 -12.59 3.04
CA ILE A 321 -14.17 -11.42 3.50
C ILE A 321 -14.23 -11.40 5.02
N LYS A 322 -14.62 -12.52 5.67
CA LYS A 322 -14.65 -12.62 7.14
C LYS A 322 -13.28 -12.32 7.78
N MET A 323 -12.21 -12.81 7.19
CA MET A 323 -10.85 -12.55 7.65
C MET A 323 -10.53 -11.04 7.62
N LEU A 324 -10.87 -10.34 6.52
CA LEU A 324 -10.66 -8.90 6.39
C LEU A 324 -11.55 -8.08 7.34
N GLU A 325 -12.82 -8.48 7.54
CA GLU A 325 -13.70 -7.83 8.51
C GLU A 325 -13.23 -8.06 9.95
N LYS A 326 -12.77 -9.28 10.29
CA LYS A 326 -12.14 -9.57 11.58
C LYS A 326 -10.92 -8.69 11.82
N LEU A 327 -10.09 -8.51 10.79
CA LEU A 327 -8.94 -7.61 10.86
C LEU A 327 -9.37 -6.16 11.10
N GLY A 328 -10.36 -5.65 10.36
CA GLY A 328 -10.90 -4.30 10.55
C GLY A 328 -11.41 -4.06 11.97
N ALA A 329 -12.18 -5.02 12.48
CA ALA A 329 -12.68 -4.98 13.86
C ALA A 329 -11.56 -5.00 14.90
N TYR A 330 -10.50 -5.76 14.68
CA TYR A 330 -9.33 -5.82 15.55
C TYR A 330 -8.53 -4.51 15.55
N LEU A 331 -8.31 -3.92 14.38
CA LEU A 331 -7.56 -2.66 14.25
C LEU A 331 -8.35 -1.46 14.77
N LYS A 332 -9.69 -1.55 14.78
CA LYS A 332 -10.59 -0.43 15.15
C LYS A 332 -10.32 0.84 14.35
N ASP A 333 -9.73 0.69 13.16
CA ASP A 333 -9.56 1.80 12.21
C ASP A 333 -10.72 1.75 11.20
N PRO A 334 -11.45 2.84 11.03
CA PRO A 334 -12.60 2.88 10.13
C PRO A 334 -12.23 2.75 8.65
N LEU A 335 -10.95 2.88 8.31
CA LEU A 335 -10.48 2.75 6.94
C LEU A 335 -9.12 2.06 6.90
N VAL A 336 -9.08 0.84 6.39
CA VAL A 336 -7.85 0.04 6.30
C VAL A 336 -7.70 -0.55 4.91
N GLY A 337 -6.53 -0.39 4.31
CA GLY A 337 -6.09 -1.14 3.15
C GLY A 337 -5.15 -2.27 3.58
N VAL A 338 -5.46 -3.50 3.20
CA VAL A 338 -4.74 -4.70 3.56
C VAL A 338 -4.06 -5.29 2.33
N ASP A 339 -2.73 -5.32 2.33
CA ASP A 339 -1.97 -6.03 1.30
C ASP A 339 -1.77 -7.49 1.74
N LEU A 340 -2.17 -8.40 0.88
CA LEU A 340 -2.06 -9.83 1.13
C LEU A 340 -1.62 -10.57 -0.14
N ILE A 341 -0.88 -11.66 0.04
CA ILE A 341 -0.51 -12.57 -1.04
C ILE A 341 -1.31 -13.85 -0.86
N MET A 342 -1.96 -14.30 -1.94
CA MET A 342 -2.64 -15.59 -2.03
C MET A 342 -2.68 -16.07 -3.48
N GLU A 343 -2.83 -17.37 -3.69
CA GLU A 343 -2.88 -17.94 -5.03
C GLU A 343 -4.14 -17.51 -5.76
N ASP A 344 -5.30 -17.56 -5.07
CA ASP A 344 -6.61 -17.26 -5.62
C ASP A 344 -7.56 -16.70 -4.55
N ALA A 345 -8.06 -15.48 -4.75
CA ALA A 345 -9.00 -14.84 -3.83
C ALA A 345 -10.38 -15.52 -3.82
N SER A 346 -10.73 -16.32 -4.84
CA SER A 346 -12.00 -17.08 -4.89
C SER A 346 -11.97 -18.38 -4.08
N ARG A 347 -10.82 -18.76 -3.51
CA ARG A 347 -10.62 -19.89 -2.63
C ARG A 347 -10.40 -19.42 -1.20
N PRO A 348 -10.80 -20.22 -0.17
CA PRO A 348 -10.57 -19.85 1.22
C PRO A 348 -9.07 -19.79 1.53
N TRP A 349 -8.63 -18.76 2.25
CA TRP A 349 -7.21 -18.56 2.58
C TRP A 349 -6.62 -19.74 3.37
N GLN A 350 -7.42 -20.43 4.16
CA GLN A 350 -7.01 -21.59 4.97
C GLN A 350 -6.50 -22.78 4.13
N GLU A 351 -6.94 -22.87 2.88
CA GLU A 351 -6.54 -23.93 1.95
C GLU A 351 -5.30 -23.54 1.12
N GLN A 352 -4.75 -22.34 1.34
CA GLN A 352 -3.64 -21.78 0.58
C GLN A 352 -2.41 -21.65 1.48
N ARG A 353 -1.50 -22.66 1.43
CA ARG A 353 -0.40 -22.83 2.39
C ARG A 353 0.52 -21.62 2.55
N HIS A 354 0.81 -20.90 1.48
CA HIS A 354 1.75 -19.78 1.47
C HIS A 354 1.05 -18.45 1.19
N SER A 355 -0.15 -18.29 1.75
CA SER A 355 -0.90 -17.03 1.73
C SER A 355 -0.73 -16.25 3.03
N GLY A 356 -0.91 -14.95 2.99
CA GLY A 356 -0.88 -14.15 4.21
C GLY A 356 -0.88 -12.65 4.00
N ILE A 357 -1.18 -11.94 5.08
CA ILE A 357 -1.14 -10.48 5.16
C ILE A 357 0.32 -10.04 5.25
N ILE A 358 0.72 -9.09 4.40
CA ILE A 358 2.09 -8.57 4.35
C ILE A 358 2.20 -7.15 4.86
N GLU A 359 1.12 -6.35 4.79
CA GLU A 359 1.09 -4.94 5.20
C GLU A 359 -0.34 -4.47 5.42
N CYS A 360 -0.54 -3.51 6.33
CA CYS A 360 -1.76 -2.74 6.49
C CYS A 360 -1.45 -1.26 6.30
N ASN A 361 -2.39 -0.52 5.70
CA ASN A 361 -2.23 0.89 5.39
C ASN A 361 -3.44 1.68 5.89
N SER A 362 -3.21 2.70 6.70
CA SER A 362 -4.24 3.58 7.26
C SER A 362 -4.78 4.61 6.26
N LEU A 363 -3.97 4.99 5.27
CA LEU A 363 -4.38 5.86 4.17
C LEU A 363 -4.27 5.09 2.85
N PRO A 364 -5.19 4.13 2.59
CA PRO A 364 -5.10 3.27 1.43
C PRO A 364 -5.29 4.04 0.12
N PHE A 365 -4.66 3.53 -0.93
CA PHE A 365 -4.89 3.98 -2.29
C PHE A 365 -6.24 3.44 -2.80
N ILE A 366 -7.35 4.09 -2.41
CA ILE A 366 -8.71 3.70 -2.82
C ILE A 366 -8.93 3.83 -4.34
N ASP A 367 -8.13 4.66 -4.99
CA ASP A 367 -8.08 4.82 -6.45
C ASP A 367 -7.75 3.52 -7.20
N LEU A 368 -7.15 2.53 -6.52
CA LEU A 368 -6.93 1.20 -7.10
C LEU A 368 -8.22 0.49 -7.48
N HIS A 369 -9.33 0.76 -6.76
CA HIS A 369 -10.66 0.23 -7.03
C HIS A 369 -11.43 1.04 -8.10
N HIS A 370 -11.15 2.33 -8.20
CA HIS A 370 -11.80 3.23 -9.16
C HIS A 370 -11.21 3.13 -10.55
N TYR A 371 -9.88 3.07 -10.64
CA TYR A 371 -9.14 3.05 -11.90
C TYR A 371 -8.50 1.68 -12.09
N VAL A 372 -9.30 0.74 -12.59
CA VAL A 372 -8.86 -0.63 -12.88
C VAL A 372 -8.60 -0.81 -14.38
N MET A 373 -7.66 -1.69 -14.72
CA MET A 373 -7.45 -2.07 -16.13
C MET A 373 -8.42 -3.19 -16.53
N PHE A 374 -8.77 -4.07 -15.59
CA PHE A 374 -9.66 -5.21 -15.82
C PHE A 374 -10.73 -5.29 -14.74
N GLY A 375 -11.90 -5.79 -15.13
CA GLY A 375 -13.05 -5.88 -14.24
C GLY A 375 -13.87 -4.59 -14.18
N LYS A 376 -14.89 -4.58 -13.32
CA LYS A 376 -15.79 -3.44 -13.13
C LYS A 376 -15.30 -2.61 -11.93
N SER A 377 -15.06 -1.32 -12.14
CA SER A 377 -14.64 -0.42 -11.04
C SER A 377 -15.60 -0.45 -9.85
N ASN A 378 -15.06 -0.35 -8.64
CA ASN A 378 -15.81 -0.39 -7.39
C ASN A 378 -15.71 0.96 -6.66
N ASN A 379 -16.85 1.53 -6.32
CA ASN A 379 -16.95 2.86 -5.70
C ASN A 379 -16.63 2.83 -4.20
N VAL A 380 -15.37 2.59 -3.84
CA VAL A 380 -14.91 2.62 -2.46
C VAL A 380 -14.95 4.03 -1.86
N ALA A 381 -14.72 5.08 -2.67
CA ALA A 381 -14.88 6.47 -2.24
C ALA A 381 -16.32 6.75 -1.79
N GLY A 382 -17.31 6.22 -2.52
CA GLY A 382 -18.71 6.32 -2.14
C GLY A 382 -19.01 5.67 -0.79
N LYS A 383 -18.48 4.46 -0.57
CA LYS A 383 -18.63 3.76 0.73
C LYS A 383 -18.02 4.54 1.89
N LEU A 384 -16.91 5.25 1.63
CA LEU A 384 -16.29 6.09 2.64
C LEU A 384 -17.12 7.36 2.90
N TRP A 385 -17.68 7.98 1.88
CA TRP A 385 -18.61 9.11 2.06
C TRP A 385 -19.89 8.69 2.79
N ASP A 386 -20.44 7.50 2.52
CA ASP A 386 -21.57 6.95 3.26
C ASP A 386 -21.28 6.81 4.77
N LEU A 387 -20.01 6.50 5.11
CA LEU A 387 -19.58 6.37 6.51
C LEU A 387 -19.46 7.71 7.22
N VAL A 388 -18.86 8.74 6.58
CA VAL A 388 -18.54 10.02 7.24
C VAL A 388 -19.61 11.11 7.05
N MET A 389 -20.37 11.03 5.97
CA MET A 389 -21.48 11.90 5.62
C MET A 389 -22.68 11.09 5.10
N PRO A 390 -23.32 10.27 5.95
CA PRO A 390 -24.43 9.39 5.54
C PRO A 390 -25.60 10.15 4.91
N GLU A 391 -25.79 11.42 5.26
CA GLU A 391 -26.84 12.28 4.70
C GLU A 391 -26.63 12.61 3.22
N SER A 392 -25.41 12.37 2.69
CA SER A 392 -25.04 12.56 1.28
C SER A 392 -25.20 11.30 0.43
N LYS A 393 -25.67 10.20 1.02
CA LYS A 393 -25.85 8.93 0.31
C LYS A 393 -26.79 9.12 -0.87
N MET A 394 -26.35 8.63 -2.03
CA MET A 394 -27.17 8.59 -3.24
C MET A 394 -28.02 7.32 -3.22
N GLU A 395 -29.29 7.48 -3.65
CA GLU A 395 -30.22 6.35 -3.83
C GLU A 395 -29.79 5.38 -4.93
#